data_d4c39958bcbe37b20fcef1fae8969a53
#
_entry.id   d4c39958bcbe37b20fcef1fae8969a53
#
_cell.length_a   1.000
_cell.length_b   1.000
_cell.length_c   1.000
_cell.angle_alpha   90.00
_cell.angle_beta   90.00
_cell.angle_gamma   90.00
#
_symmetry.space_group_name_H-M   'P 1'
#
loop_
_entity.id
_entity.type
_entity.pdbx_description
1 polymer ?
#
loop_
_entity_poly.entity_id
_entity_poly.type
_entity_poly.pdbx_seq_one_letter_code
_entity_poly.pdbx_strand_id
1 'polypeptide(L)'
;MEKSNEVTNVVQPIMVGLSNDLYHNGDPYKEWLSSTSIKDYMVSPKFARYKKEHPLDFGISAEASEKGSLYHAYMESMVNYGDDSHWLDDYFVFEGPVNEKTGKTYGRDSQKFIEAFEAAQAANDGKLPISQQDVDLVKLMADQLLNHCRETSKQVRIIIKQGKAEISHFVEYKGCKFKYRPDVETKRKIVDWKTVAVDDLHEDTIIKVIKKFHYGISAAFYQFFEHEQSGVWKDFYWIFQQKSPPFDAVLVSAENWGYKEDKGYVSLGPSALEFAKLRDQHIYCQQNNDWDGAQVFIQPGFKGHRIMSADSPTYGREYNFFNNEE
;
A
#
# COMPACT_ATOMS: atom_id res chain seq x y z
N MET A 1 11.68 24.73 -36.09
CA MET A 1 10.38 24.10 -35.79
C MET A 1 10.68 22.76 -35.16
N GLU A 2 10.86 22.75 -33.84
CA GLU A 2 10.96 21.52 -33.06
C GLU A 2 9.57 20.95 -32.90
N LYS A 3 9.36 19.74 -33.39
CA LYS A 3 8.15 18.96 -33.12
C LYS A 3 8.20 18.61 -31.62
N SER A 4 7.35 19.25 -30.81
CA SER A 4 7.04 18.77 -29.49
C SER A 4 6.50 17.35 -29.63
N ASN A 5 7.28 16.34 -29.23
CA ASN A 5 6.77 15.00 -29.02
C ASN A 5 5.80 15.10 -27.83
N GLU A 6 4.52 15.29 -28.10
CA GLU A 6 3.47 15.03 -27.12
C GLU A 6 3.57 13.54 -26.77
N VAL A 7 4.15 13.25 -25.62
CA VAL A 7 4.11 11.91 -25.02
C VAL A 7 2.65 11.69 -24.60
N THR A 8 1.90 11.01 -25.46
CA THR A 8 0.53 10.61 -25.15
C THR A 8 0.58 9.61 -23.99
N ASN A 9 0.00 9.97 -22.84
CA ASN A 9 -0.23 9.05 -21.74
C ASN A 9 -1.19 7.97 -22.25
N VAL A 10 -0.75 6.70 -22.24
CA VAL A 10 -1.59 5.57 -22.63
C VAL A 10 -2.29 5.06 -21.37
N VAL A 11 -3.60 5.26 -21.34
CA VAL A 11 -4.46 4.71 -20.28
C VAL A 11 -4.72 3.25 -20.59
N GLN A 12 -4.23 2.36 -19.74
CA GLN A 12 -4.52 0.93 -19.83
C GLN A 12 -5.89 0.61 -19.21
N PRO A 13 -6.54 -0.48 -19.60
CA PRO A 13 -7.87 -0.80 -19.06
C PRO A 13 -7.82 -1.04 -17.53
N ILE A 14 -8.83 -0.52 -16.86
CA ILE A 14 -9.12 -0.80 -15.45
C ILE A 14 -9.52 -2.27 -15.34
N MET A 15 -8.89 -3.02 -14.44
CA MET A 15 -9.16 -4.45 -14.26
C MET A 15 -9.84 -4.73 -12.92
N VAL A 16 -11.03 -5.31 -12.99
CA VAL A 16 -11.80 -5.78 -11.85
C VAL A 16 -11.54 -7.27 -11.67
N GLY A 17 -11.34 -7.73 -10.42
CA GLY A 17 -11.17 -9.16 -10.11
C GLY A 17 -9.81 -9.74 -10.51
N LEU A 18 -8.79 -8.93 -10.71
CA LEU A 18 -7.43 -9.43 -10.90
C LEU A 18 -6.91 -9.97 -9.56
N SER A 19 -6.50 -11.24 -9.51
CA SER A 19 -6.00 -11.84 -8.27
C SER A 19 -4.77 -11.12 -7.72
N ASN A 20 -4.56 -11.20 -6.40
CA ASN A 20 -3.40 -10.58 -5.74
C ASN A 20 -2.08 -11.12 -6.30
N ASP A 21 -2.01 -12.43 -6.56
CA ASP A 21 -0.80 -13.04 -7.13
C ASP A 21 -0.50 -12.49 -8.52
N LEU A 22 -1.47 -12.44 -9.42
CA LEU A 22 -1.28 -11.84 -10.75
C LEU A 22 -0.91 -10.36 -10.67
N TYR A 23 -1.55 -9.59 -9.80
CA TYR A 23 -1.25 -8.17 -9.63
C TYR A 23 0.18 -7.94 -9.14
N HIS A 24 0.67 -8.72 -8.18
CA HIS A 24 1.99 -8.53 -7.59
C HIS A 24 3.10 -9.22 -8.38
N ASN A 25 2.90 -10.48 -8.77
CA ASN A 25 3.93 -11.41 -9.24
C ASN A 25 3.75 -11.82 -10.71
N GLY A 26 2.54 -11.66 -11.26
CA GLY A 26 2.23 -12.15 -12.60
C GLY A 26 2.74 -11.23 -13.72
N ASP A 27 3.09 -11.84 -14.87
CA ASP A 27 3.41 -11.11 -16.08
C ASP A 27 2.14 -10.57 -16.76
N PRO A 28 2.17 -9.34 -17.29
CA PRO A 28 3.28 -8.37 -17.32
C PRO A 28 3.34 -7.45 -16.09
N TYR A 29 2.48 -7.64 -15.09
CA TYR A 29 2.19 -6.66 -14.05
C TYR A 29 3.29 -6.52 -12.99
N LYS A 30 4.11 -7.56 -12.78
CA LYS A 30 5.26 -7.52 -11.84
C LYS A 30 6.26 -6.39 -12.16
N GLU A 31 6.35 -6.00 -13.45
CA GLU A 31 7.28 -4.95 -13.90
C GLU A 31 6.77 -3.53 -13.64
N TRP A 32 5.48 -3.37 -13.30
CA TRP A 32 4.86 -2.07 -13.08
C TRP A 32 5.19 -1.54 -11.68
N LEU A 33 5.60 -0.27 -11.59
CA LEU A 33 5.97 0.36 -10.33
C LEU A 33 4.73 0.67 -9.48
N SER A 34 4.73 0.21 -8.24
CA SER A 34 3.65 0.47 -7.27
C SER A 34 3.99 1.59 -6.28
N SER A 35 3.00 2.01 -5.49
CA SER A 35 3.19 2.98 -4.41
C SER A 35 4.15 2.49 -3.32
N THR A 36 4.32 1.19 -3.15
CA THR A 36 5.30 0.61 -2.25
C THR A 36 6.70 0.68 -2.86
N SER A 37 6.82 0.31 -4.13
CA SER A 37 8.12 0.29 -4.83
C SER A 37 8.70 1.69 -5.07
N ILE A 38 7.87 2.71 -5.26
CA ILE A 38 8.37 4.09 -5.41
C ILE A 38 9.10 4.59 -4.16
N LYS A 39 8.71 4.11 -2.97
CA LYS A 39 9.34 4.48 -1.70
C LYS A 39 10.78 3.98 -1.58
N ASP A 40 11.15 2.94 -2.31
CA ASP A 40 12.52 2.40 -2.31
C ASP A 40 13.52 3.43 -2.89
N TYR A 41 13.04 4.36 -3.73
CA TYR A 41 13.83 5.50 -4.23
C TYR A 41 14.19 6.51 -3.14
N MET A 42 13.49 6.53 -2.00
CA MET A 42 13.89 7.34 -0.83
C MET A 42 15.24 6.90 -0.27
N VAL A 43 15.60 5.64 -0.43
CA VAL A 43 16.93 5.13 -0.05
C VAL A 43 17.93 5.49 -1.15
N SER A 44 17.71 4.99 -2.36
CA SER A 44 18.44 5.39 -3.58
C SER A 44 17.86 4.68 -4.81
N PRO A 45 18.10 5.18 -6.04
CA PRO A 45 17.75 4.46 -7.25
C PRO A 45 18.41 3.08 -7.35
N LYS A 46 19.66 2.97 -6.92
CA LYS A 46 20.40 1.70 -6.88
C LYS A 46 19.75 0.69 -5.97
N PHE A 47 19.28 1.14 -4.80
CA PHE A 47 18.54 0.28 -3.86
C PHE A 47 17.21 -0.18 -4.46
N ALA A 48 16.44 0.75 -5.05
CA ALA A 48 15.16 0.42 -5.69
C ALA A 48 15.32 -0.63 -6.79
N ARG A 49 16.35 -0.49 -7.63
CA ARG A 49 16.70 -1.46 -8.66
C ARG A 49 17.13 -2.80 -8.08
N TYR A 50 18.06 -2.80 -7.11
CA TYR A 50 18.55 -4.03 -6.48
C TYR A 50 17.40 -4.82 -5.84
N LYS A 51 16.52 -4.15 -5.09
CA LYS A 51 15.38 -4.80 -4.44
C LYS A 51 14.39 -5.39 -5.45
N LYS A 52 14.19 -4.73 -6.59
CA LYS A 52 13.37 -5.24 -7.69
C LYS A 52 13.98 -6.51 -8.31
N GLU A 53 15.30 -6.53 -8.50
CA GLU A 53 16.02 -7.66 -9.10
C GLU A 53 16.20 -8.84 -8.11
N HIS A 54 16.16 -8.57 -6.79
CA HIS A 54 16.40 -9.55 -5.70
C HIS A 54 15.28 -9.51 -4.64
N PRO A 55 14.02 -9.77 -5.00
CA PRO A 55 12.89 -9.61 -4.07
C PRO A 55 12.94 -10.56 -2.87
N LEU A 56 13.57 -11.73 -2.99
CA LEU A 56 13.69 -12.71 -1.91
C LEU A 56 14.59 -12.24 -0.75
N ASP A 57 15.51 -11.30 -1.00
CA ASP A 57 16.39 -10.75 0.02
C ASP A 57 15.65 -9.82 1.01
N PHE A 58 14.45 -9.40 0.67
CA PHE A 58 13.67 -8.38 1.38
C PHE A 58 12.28 -8.85 1.82
N GLY A 59 12.11 -10.14 2.03
CA GLY A 59 10.84 -10.74 2.44
C GLY A 59 10.27 -10.09 3.72
N ILE A 60 9.01 -9.68 3.67
CA ILE A 60 8.23 -9.29 4.84
C ILE A 60 7.93 -10.57 5.62
N SER A 61 7.95 -10.53 6.97
CA SER A 61 7.51 -11.67 7.76
C SER A 61 6.07 -12.06 7.35
N ALA A 62 5.88 -13.28 6.92
CA ALA A 62 4.62 -13.78 6.37
C ALA A 62 3.43 -13.52 7.33
N GLU A 63 3.62 -13.74 8.63
CA GLU A 63 2.57 -13.63 9.65
C GLU A 63 1.94 -12.23 9.79
N ALA A 64 2.72 -11.15 9.69
CA ALA A 64 2.19 -9.79 9.81
C ALA A 64 1.42 -9.37 8.55
N SER A 65 1.78 -9.92 7.39
CA SER A 65 1.11 -9.71 6.11
C SER A 65 -0.21 -10.47 6.03
N GLU A 66 -0.26 -11.72 6.50
CA GLU A 66 -1.43 -12.61 6.41
C GLU A 66 -2.66 -12.05 7.16
N LYS A 67 -2.47 -11.58 8.40
CA LYS A 67 -3.58 -11.01 9.19
C LYS A 67 -4.13 -9.71 8.62
N GLY A 68 -3.26 -8.89 8.04
CA GLY A 68 -3.68 -7.68 7.32
C GLY A 68 -4.50 -8.04 6.08
N SER A 69 -4.03 -9.01 5.30
CA SER A 69 -4.70 -9.46 4.08
C SER A 69 -6.09 -10.04 4.36
N LEU A 70 -6.24 -10.81 5.45
CA LEU A 70 -7.52 -11.39 5.84
C LEU A 70 -8.56 -10.31 6.20
N TYR A 71 -8.15 -9.25 6.90
CA TYR A 71 -9.03 -8.12 7.20
C TYR A 71 -9.43 -7.36 5.93
N HIS A 72 -8.49 -7.15 5.00
CA HIS A 72 -8.78 -6.52 3.70
C HIS A 72 -9.78 -7.36 2.90
N ALA A 73 -9.62 -8.70 2.84
CA ALA A 73 -10.56 -9.59 2.17
C ALA A 73 -11.98 -9.49 2.75
N TYR A 74 -12.12 -9.38 4.08
CA TYR A 74 -13.41 -9.15 4.72
C TYR A 74 -14.04 -7.83 4.27
N MET A 75 -13.27 -6.74 4.33
CA MET A 75 -13.77 -5.40 3.94
C MET A 75 -14.06 -5.33 2.43
N GLU A 76 -13.29 -6.01 1.60
CA GLU A 76 -13.55 -6.17 0.17
C GLU A 76 -14.90 -6.85 -0.09
N SER A 77 -15.18 -7.97 0.60
CA SER A 77 -16.47 -8.67 0.50
C SER A 77 -17.63 -7.73 0.88
N MET A 78 -17.50 -7.01 1.99
CA MET A 78 -18.49 -6.02 2.42
C MET A 78 -18.74 -4.91 1.38
N VAL A 79 -17.71 -4.46 0.68
CA VAL A 79 -17.82 -3.41 -0.36
C VAL A 79 -18.42 -3.94 -1.64
N ASN A 80 -17.95 -5.08 -2.14
CA ASN A 80 -18.30 -5.58 -3.46
C ASN A 80 -19.63 -6.34 -3.48
N TYR A 81 -19.99 -7.02 -2.36
CA TYR A 81 -21.19 -7.88 -2.27
C TYR A 81 -22.21 -7.38 -1.24
N GLY A 82 -21.81 -6.53 -0.31
CA GLY A 82 -22.67 -6.00 0.76
C GLY A 82 -22.77 -6.90 1.99
N ASP A 83 -22.05 -8.02 2.00
CA ASP A 83 -22.02 -9.00 3.09
C ASP A 83 -20.65 -9.70 3.18
N ASP A 84 -20.50 -10.60 4.15
CA ASP A 84 -19.29 -11.35 4.40
C ASP A 84 -19.27 -12.74 3.73
N SER A 85 -20.02 -12.96 2.65
CA SER A 85 -20.15 -14.29 2.05
C SER A 85 -18.91 -14.77 1.29
N HIS A 86 -18.08 -13.83 0.76
CA HIS A 86 -16.98 -14.13 -0.15
C HIS A 86 -15.56 -13.97 0.42
N TRP A 87 -15.42 -13.44 1.63
CA TRP A 87 -14.10 -13.10 2.19
C TRP A 87 -13.19 -14.30 2.50
N LEU A 88 -13.76 -15.52 2.58
CA LEU A 88 -13.03 -16.76 2.77
C LEU A 88 -12.86 -17.57 1.47
N ASP A 89 -13.18 -17.01 0.31
CA ASP A 89 -13.07 -17.75 -0.95
C ASP A 89 -11.63 -18.20 -1.23
N ASP A 90 -10.64 -17.39 -0.85
CA ASP A 90 -9.21 -17.68 -0.99
C ASP A 90 -8.58 -18.33 0.27
N TYR A 91 -9.39 -18.68 1.27
CA TYR A 91 -8.92 -19.18 2.56
C TYR A 91 -9.62 -20.48 2.97
N PHE A 92 -8.99 -21.25 3.85
CA PHE A 92 -9.62 -22.34 4.56
C PHE A 92 -9.19 -22.36 6.02
N VAL A 93 -10.12 -22.73 6.92
CA VAL A 93 -9.83 -22.81 8.35
C VAL A 93 -9.14 -24.12 8.67
N PHE A 94 -7.97 -24.04 9.34
CA PHE A 94 -7.21 -25.19 9.76
C PHE A 94 -6.71 -25.04 11.21
N GLU A 95 -7.24 -25.85 12.11
CA GLU A 95 -6.90 -25.84 13.55
C GLU A 95 -5.84 -26.86 13.94
N GLY A 96 -5.47 -27.74 13.02
CA GLY A 96 -4.58 -28.87 13.29
C GLY A 96 -5.28 -30.02 14.04
N PRO A 97 -4.66 -31.20 14.06
CA PRO A 97 -5.19 -32.37 14.73
C PRO A 97 -5.05 -32.25 16.26
N VAL A 98 -6.08 -32.72 16.98
CA VAL A 98 -6.12 -32.72 18.44
C VAL A 98 -5.64 -34.06 18.97
N ASN A 99 -4.81 -34.05 20.00
CA ASN A 99 -4.38 -35.22 20.73
C ASN A 99 -5.53 -35.67 21.67
N GLU A 100 -6.13 -36.80 21.38
CA GLU A 100 -7.29 -37.32 22.13
C GLU A 100 -7.01 -37.54 23.63
N LYS A 101 -5.75 -37.83 23.99
CA LYS A 101 -5.38 -38.04 25.40
C LYS A 101 -5.23 -36.77 26.21
N THR A 102 -4.80 -35.67 25.56
CA THR A 102 -4.48 -34.40 26.24
C THR A 102 -5.46 -33.29 25.95
N GLY A 103 -6.31 -33.44 24.91
CA GLY A 103 -7.23 -32.43 24.42
C GLY A 103 -6.54 -31.21 23.80
N LYS A 104 -5.20 -31.29 23.58
CA LYS A 104 -4.43 -30.19 22.98
C LYS A 104 -4.10 -30.47 21.52
N THR A 105 -4.04 -29.42 20.70
CA THR A 105 -3.54 -29.50 19.32
C THR A 105 -2.09 -29.96 19.31
N TYR A 106 -1.73 -30.81 18.36
CA TYR A 106 -0.35 -31.20 18.13
C TYR A 106 0.51 -29.99 17.74
N GLY A 107 1.76 -29.96 18.21
CA GLY A 107 2.69 -28.89 17.81
C GLY A 107 2.93 -28.88 16.30
N ARG A 108 3.17 -27.68 15.75
CA ARG A 108 3.38 -27.48 14.30
C ARG A 108 4.53 -28.31 13.71
N ASP A 109 5.53 -28.64 14.52
CA ASP A 109 6.69 -29.45 14.10
C ASP A 109 6.45 -30.97 14.23
N SER A 110 5.30 -31.39 14.74
CA SER A 110 4.98 -32.82 14.88
C SER A 110 4.58 -33.43 13.55
N GLN A 111 4.99 -34.70 13.34
CA GLN A 111 4.64 -35.44 12.13
C GLN A 111 3.12 -35.47 11.87
N LYS A 112 2.32 -35.64 12.93
CA LYS A 112 0.86 -35.67 12.82
C LYS A 112 0.28 -34.31 12.38
N PHE A 113 0.85 -33.22 12.81
CA PHE A 113 0.42 -31.89 12.36
C PHE A 113 0.78 -31.68 10.89
N ILE A 114 2.02 -32.02 10.51
CA ILE A 114 2.52 -31.87 9.14
C ILE A 114 1.65 -32.70 8.17
N GLU A 115 1.41 -33.99 8.45
CA GLU A 115 0.58 -34.85 7.62
C GLU A 115 -0.86 -34.32 7.49
N ALA A 116 -1.46 -33.85 8.59
CA ALA A 116 -2.81 -33.28 8.56
C ALA A 116 -2.87 -31.96 7.78
N PHE A 117 -1.82 -31.14 7.90
CA PHE A 117 -1.70 -29.87 7.18
C PHE A 117 -1.57 -30.11 5.66
N GLU A 118 -0.67 -31.01 5.25
CA GLU A 118 -0.48 -31.39 3.85
C GLU A 118 -1.76 -31.95 3.23
N ALA A 119 -2.47 -32.79 3.96
CA ALA A 119 -3.78 -33.34 3.51
C ALA A 119 -4.83 -32.23 3.38
N ALA A 120 -4.91 -31.30 4.34
CA ALA A 120 -5.83 -30.19 4.30
C ALA A 120 -5.49 -29.22 3.15
N GLN A 121 -4.20 -28.94 2.93
CA GLN A 121 -3.72 -28.10 1.83
C GLN A 121 -4.07 -28.74 0.47
N ALA A 122 -3.87 -30.04 0.31
CA ALA A 122 -4.21 -30.74 -0.91
C ALA A 122 -5.73 -30.78 -1.19
N ALA A 123 -6.55 -30.78 -0.12
CA ALA A 123 -8.01 -30.73 -0.24
C ALA A 123 -8.55 -29.32 -0.56
N ASN A 124 -7.74 -28.29 -0.32
CA ASN A 124 -8.07 -26.87 -0.51
C ASN A 124 -7.06 -26.19 -1.45
N ASP A 125 -6.85 -26.79 -2.62
CA ASP A 125 -5.86 -26.34 -3.59
C ASP A 125 -5.99 -24.86 -3.93
N GLY A 126 -4.86 -24.13 -3.87
CA GLY A 126 -4.79 -22.71 -4.10
C GLY A 126 -5.28 -21.81 -2.96
N LYS A 127 -5.87 -22.36 -1.88
CA LYS A 127 -6.33 -21.55 -0.74
C LYS A 127 -5.28 -21.45 0.37
N LEU A 128 -5.33 -20.35 1.11
CA LEU A 128 -4.43 -20.06 2.23
C LEU A 128 -5.03 -20.57 3.56
N PRO A 129 -4.23 -21.25 4.42
CA PRO A 129 -4.69 -21.72 5.71
C PRO A 129 -4.78 -20.56 6.72
N ILE A 130 -5.87 -20.52 7.49
CA ILE A 130 -6.07 -19.54 8.58
C ILE A 130 -6.61 -20.26 9.82
N SER A 131 -6.42 -19.67 11.00
CA SER A 131 -7.02 -20.18 12.24
C SER A 131 -8.43 -19.65 12.45
N GLN A 132 -9.27 -20.39 13.20
CA GLN A 132 -10.58 -19.89 13.63
C GLN A 132 -10.44 -18.63 14.48
N GLN A 133 -9.37 -18.53 15.27
CA GLN A 133 -9.08 -17.33 16.07
C GLN A 133 -8.88 -16.08 15.19
N ASP A 134 -8.20 -16.22 14.04
CA ASP A 134 -8.03 -15.09 13.11
C ASP A 134 -9.36 -14.71 12.43
N VAL A 135 -10.19 -15.69 12.10
CA VAL A 135 -11.57 -15.48 11.60
C VAL A 135 -12.40 -14.69 12.62
N ASP A 136 -12.42 -15.13 13.87
CA ASP A 136 -13.19 -14.49 14.93
C ASP A 136 -12.67 -13.07 15.21
N LEU A 137 -11.36 -12.87 15.20
CA LEU A 137 -10.72 -11.57 15.37
C LEU A 137 -11.12 -10.59 14.26
N VAL A 138 -11.06 -11.00 13.01
CA VAL A 138 -11.44 -10.15 11.86
C VAL A 138 -12.91 -9.75 11.95
N LYS A 139 -13.81 -10.71 12.26
CA LYS A 139 -15.23 -10.42 12.45
C LYS A 139 -15.48 -9.43 13.58
N LEU A 140 -14.78 -9.59 14.70
CA LEU A 140 -14.88 -8.68 15.84
C LEU A 140 -14.38 -7.27 15.49
N MET A 141 -13.25 -7.16 14.78
CA MET A 141 -12.74 -5.88 14.31
C MET A 141 -13.71 -5.21 13.34
N ALA A 142 -14.24 -5.96 12.38
CA ALA A 142 -15.18 -5.44 11.39
C ALA A 142 -16.50 -4.98 12.05
N ASP A 143 -17.05 -5.76 12.99
CA ASP A 143 -18.22 -5.37 13.76
C ASP A 143 -17.98 -4.06 14.53
N GLN A 144 -16.84 -3.96 15.20
CA GLN A 144 -16.45 -2.74 15.92
C GLN A 144 -16.39 -1.53 14.97
N LEU A 145 -15.71 -1.65 13.83
CA LEU A 145 -15.63 -0.58 12.81
C LEU A 145 -17.01 -0.20 12.29
N LEU A 146 -17.82 -1.17 11.93
CA LEU A 146 -19.12 -0.93 11.29
C LEU A 146 -20.17 -0.37 12.25
N ASN A 147 -20.13 -0.74 13.53
CA ASN A 147 -21.24 -0.49 14.44
C ASN A 147 -20.90 0.36 15.68
N HIS A 148 -19.62 0.45 16.07
CA HIS A 148 -19.28 1.00 17.39
C HIS A 148 -18.31 2.20 17.36
N CYS A 149 -17.77 2.60 16.21
CA CYS A 149 -16.85 3.74 16.07
C CYS A 149 -17.55 5.06 15.70
N ARG A 150 -18.76 5.30 16.18
CA ARG A 150 -19.53 6.57 16.07
C ARG A 150 -19.56 7.12 14.62
N GLU A 151 -19.00 8.34 14.41
CA GLU A 151 -19.00 9.00 13.10
C GLU A 151 -18.18 8.24 12.06
N THR A 152 -17.08 7.60 12.47
CA THR A 152 -16.30 6.72 11.58
C THR A 152 -17.16 5.61 11.00
N SER A 153 -17.95 4.91 11.84
CA SER A 153 -18.85 3.85 11.39
C SER A 153 -19.88 4.36 10.37
N LYS A 154 -20.43 5.56 10.56
CA LYS A 154 -21.37 6.16 9.60
C LYS A 154 -20.71 6.42 8.26
N GLN A 155 -19.52 7.01 8.27
CA GLN A 155 -18.76 7.30 7.04
C GLN A 155 -18.36 6.01 6.32
N VAL A 156 -17.90 5.00 7.05
CA VAL A 156 -17.52 3.70 6.50
C VAL A 156 -18.70 3.02 5.80
N ARG A 157 -19.90 3.01 6.41
CA ARG A 157 -21.09 2.46 5.76
C ARG A 157 -21.47 3.19 4.46
N ILE A 158 -21.25 4.51 4.41
CA ILE A 158 -21.47 5.28 3.17
C ILE A 158 -20.43 4.88 2.12
N ILE A 159 -19.17 4.74 2.51
CA ILE A 159 -18.06 4.33 1.64
C ILE A 159 -18.34 2.93 1.07
N ILE A 160 -18.69 1.96 1.90
CA ILE A 160 -19.05 0.60 1.49
C ILE A 160 -20.19 0.61 0.45
N LYS A 161 -21.25 1.36 0.71
CA LYS A 161 -22.41 1.43 -0.18
C LYS A 161 -22.12 2.08 -1.54
N GLN A 162 -21.14 2.98 -1.61
CA GLN A 162 -20.84 3.77 -2.81
C GLN A 162 -19.56 3.32 -3.53
N GLY A 163 -18.75 2.52 -2.85
CA GLY A 163 -17.43 2.14 -3.28
C GLY A 163 -17.41 0.89 -4.15
N LYS A 164 -16.23 0.67 -4.71
CA LYS A 164 -15.79 -0.59 -5.31
C LYS A 164 -14.41 -0.89 -4.73
N ALA A 165 -14.18 -2.13 -4.34
CA ALA A 165 -12.92 -2.54 -3.72
C ALA A 165 -11.97 -3.20 -4.72
N GLU A 166 -10.68 -3.12 -4.44
CA GLU A 166 -9.59 -3.87 -5.08
C GLU A 166 -9.56 -3.73 -6.62
N ILE A 167 -9.92 -2.55 -7.14
CA ILE A 167 -9.82 -2.29 -8.58
C ILE A 167 -8.38 -2.00 -8.95
N SER A 168 -7.84 -2.75 -9.89
CA SER A 168 -6.47 -2.57 -10.39
C SER A 168 -6.40 -1.55 -11.51
N HIS A 169 -5.56 -0.55 -11.31
CA HIS A 169 -5.29 0.50 -12.26
C HIS A 169 -3.87 0.38 -12.82
N PHE A 170 -3.73 0.61 -14.10
CA PHE A 170 -2.46 0.55 -14.82
C PHE A 170 -2.32 1.81 -15.69
N VAL A 171 -1.23 2.56 -15.48
CA VAL A 171 -1.01 3.86 -16.14
C VAL A 171 0.38 3.92 -16.75
N GLU A 172 0.47 4.20 -18.03
CA GLU A 172 1.72 4.57 -18.67
C GLU A 172 1.87 6.09 -18.66
N TYR A 173 2.88 6.57 -17.95
CA TYR A 173 3.16 7.99 -17.80
C TYR A 173 4.60 8.28 -18.18
N LYS A 174 4.82 9.15 -19.18
CA LYS A 174 6.17 9.51 -19.69
C LYS A 174 7.04 8.30 -20.05
N GLY A 175 6.43 7.25 -20.61
CA GLY A 175 7.09 6.01 -21.02
C GLY A 175 7.43 5.04 -19.89
N CYS A 176 7.01 5.33 -18.66
CA CYS A 176 7.14 4.45 -17.50
C CYS A 176 5.79 3.86 -17.09
N LYS A 177 5.82 2.65 -16.52
CA LYS A 177 4.64 1.87 -16.17
C LYS A 177 4.39 1.93 -14.67
N PHE A 178 3.19 2.35 -14.28
CA PHE A 178 2.77 2.49 -12.88
C PHE A 178 1.47 1.73 -12.63
N LYS A 179 1.36 1.10 -11.46
CA LYS A 179 0.15 0.41 -11.05
C LYS A 179 -0.27 0.82 -9.64
N TYR A 180 -1.57 0.87 -9.42
CA TYR A 180 -2.13 1.06 -8.08
C TYR A 180 -3.45 0.31 -7.94
N ARG A 181 -3.78 -0.03 -6.70
CA ARG A 181 -5.00 -0.73 -6.35
C ARG A 181 -5.48 -0.16 -5.02
N PRO A 182 -6.49 0.73 -5.06
CA PRO A 182 -7.13 1.22 -3.84
C PRO A 182 -7.88 0.11 -3.13
N ASP A 183 -7.83 0.08 -1.79
CA ASP A 183 -8.68 -0.83 -1.04
C ASP A 183 -10.16 -0.56 -1.34
N VAL A 184 -10.54 0.73 -1.40
CA VAL A 184 -11.87 1.15 -1.88
C VAL A 184 -11.76 2.45 -2.67
N GLU A 185 -12.47 2.52 -3.76
CA GLU A 185 -12.67 3.78 -4.48
C GLU A 185 -14.15 4.09 -4.73
N THR A 186 -14.47 5.38 -4.72
CA THR A 186 -15.74 5.95 -5.13
C THR A 186 -15.52 6.93 -6.27
N LYS A 187 -16.57 7.58 -6.74
CA LYS A 187 -16.44 8.65 -7.76
C LYS A 187 -15.53 9.81 -7.35
N ARG A 188 -15.39 10.09 -6.02
CA ARG A 188 -14.67 11.25 -5.51
C ARG A 188 -13.67 10.94 -4.40
N LYS A 189 -13.60 9.70 -3.94
CA LYS A 189 -12.76 9.32 -2.81
C LYS A 189 -11.97 8.06 -3.11
N ILE A 190 -10.75 8.03 -2.62
CA ILE A 190 -9.92 6.83 -2.46
C ILE A 190 -9.81 6.57 -0.96
N VAL A 191 -10.00 5.34 -0.55
CA VAL A 191 -9.92 4.94 0.86
C VAL A 191 -8.99 3.74 1.00
N ASP A 192 -8.19 3.77 2.04
CA ASP A 192 -7.16 2.77 2.31
C ASP A 192 -7.28 2.32 3.78
N TRP A 193 -7.48 1.00 3.98
CA TRP A 193 -7.63 0.41 5.31
C TRP A 193 -6.27 0.17 5.94
N LYS A 194 -6.08 0.61 7.18
CA LYS A 194 -4.83 0.40 7.91
C LYS A 194 -5.09 -0.17 9.30
N THR A 195 -4.71 -1.41 9.51
CA THR A 195 -4.71 -1.98 10.86
C THR A 195 -3.39 -1.63 11.56
N VAL A 196 -3.47 -1.09 12.78
CA VAL A 196 -2.32 -0.55 13.49
C VAL A 196 -2.20 -1.13 14.91
N ALA A 197 -0.96 -1.39 15.33
CA ALA A 197 -0.62 -1.83 16.68
C ALA A 197 -0.18 -0.59 17.49
N VAL A 198 -1.16 0.18 17.93
CA VAL A 198 -0.98 1.40 18.74
C VAL A 198 -1.96 1.40 19.92
N ASP A 199 -1.57 2.04 21.01
CA ASP A 199 -2.40 2.10 22.23
C ASP A 199 -3.55 3.12 22.10
N ASP A 200 -3.37 4.16 21.29
CA ASP A 200 -4.36 5.20 21.03
C ASP A 200 -4.41 5.63 19.56
N LEU A 201 -5.50 6.29 19.17
CA LEU A 201 -5.72 6.87 17.85
C LEU A 201 -5.71 8.41 17.88
N HIS A 202 -4.99 9.00 18.81
CA HIS A 202 -4.82 10.44 18.86
C HIS A 202 -4.05 10.95 17.64
N GLU A 203 -4.24 12.21 17.30
CA GLU A 203 -3.67 12.84 16.12
C GLU A 203 -2.15 12.66 16.04
N ASP A 204 -1.44 12.90 17.14
CA ASP A 204 0.03 12.76 17.19
C ASP A 204 0.51 11.34 16.94
N THR A 205 -0.22 10.34 17.44
CA THR A 205 0.07 8.91 17.21
C THR A 205 -0.14 8.56 15.75
N ILE A 206 -1.25 8.96 15.17
CA ILE A 206 -1.56 8.73 13.76
C ILE A 206 -0.56 9.44 12.83
N ILE A 207 -0.19 10.69 13.11
CA ILE A 207 0.84 11.42 12.36
C ILE A 207 2.17 10.66 12.38
N LYS A 208 2.60 10.12 13.53
CA LYS A 208 3.81 9.30 13.63
C LYS A 208 3.71 8.03 12.77
N VAL A 209 2.56 7.36 12.77
CA VAL A 209 2.31 6.18 11.93
C VAL A 209 2.39 6.54 10.45
N ILE A 210 1.71 7.60 10.01
CA ILE A 210 1.73 8.07 8.61
C ILE A 210 3.18 8.36 8.17
N LYS A 211 3.94 9.08 9.00
CA LYS A 211 5.35 9.41 8.73
C LYS A 211 6.24 8.16 8.69
N LYS A 212 6.11 7.27 9.69
CA LYS A 212 6.93 6.05 9.80
C LYS A 212 6.81 5.15 8.57
N PHE A 213 5.61 4.97 8.05
CA PHE A 213 5.34 4.09 6.92
C PHE A 213 5.22 4.82 5.57
N HIS A 214 5.45 6.13 5.56
CA HIS A 214 5.35 6.97 4.36
C HIS A 214 3.99 6.82 3.64
N TYR A 215 2.90 6.72 4.41
CA TYR A 215 1.56 6.54 3.83
C TYR A 215 1.13 7.74 2.99
N GLY A 216 1.59 8.96 3.34
CA GLY A 216 1.33 10.15 2.53
C GLY A 216 1.85 10.03 1.10
N ILE A 217 3.01 9.37 0.88
CA ILE A 217 3.56 9.12 -0.48
C ILE A 217 2.64 8.18 -1.26
N SER A 218 2.09 7.13 -0.61
CA SER A 218 1.12 6.26 -1.26
C SER A 218 -0.16 7.00 -1.64
N ALA A 219 -0.67 7.85 -0.75
CA ALA A 219 -1.84 8.68 -1.03
C ALA A 219 -1.61 9.58 -2.24
N ALA A 220 -0.48 10.30 -2.26
CA ALA A 220 -0.11 11.17 -3.38
C ALA A 220 0.06 10.40 -4.69
N PHE A 221 0.67 9.21 -4.65
CA PHE A 221 0.81 8.32 -5.79
C PHE A 221 -0.56 7.95 -6.39
N TYR A 222 -1.50 7.52 -5.55
CA TYR A 222 -2.84 7.11 -6.00
C TYR A 222 -3.62 8.29 -6.55
N GLN A 223 -3.62 9.42 -5.85
CA GLN A 223 -4.31 10.63 -6.30
C GLN A 223 -3.78 11.13 -7.64
N PHE A 224 -2.46 11.14 -7.81
CA PHE A 224 -1.83 11.61 -9.05
C PHE A 224 -2.20 10.72 -10.24
N PHE A 225 -2.03 9.40 -10.13
CA PHE A 225 -2.30 8.50 -11.24
C PHE A 225 -3.80 8.33 -11.50
N GLU A 226 -4.64 8.45 -10.49
CA GLU A 226 -6.08 8.55 -10.68
C GLU A 226 -6.46 9.79 -11.49
N HIS A 227 -5.86 10.95 -11.16
CA HIS A 227 -6.08 12.16 -11.94
C HIS A 227 -5.57 12.03 -13.38
N GLU A 228 -4.41 11.43 -13.60
CA GLU A 228 -3.89 11.20 -14.96
C GLU A 228 -4.80 10.28 -15.80
N GLN A 229 -5.52 9.35 -15.17
CA GLN A 229 -6.47 8.47 -15.84
C GLN A 229 -7.84 9.09 -16.07
N SER A 230 -8.40 9.73 -15.03
CA SER A 230 -9.80 10.14 -15.00
C SER A 230 -10.03 11.64 -15.21
N GLY A 231 -8.98 12.45 -15.08
CA GLY A 231 -9.06 13.92 -15.03
C GLY A 231 -9.66 14.45 -13.73
N VAL A 232 -9.90 13.59 -12.72
CA VAL A 232 -10.55 13.96 -11.45
C VAL A 232 -9.59 13.81 -10.30
N TRP A 233 -9.41 14.87 -9.51
CA TRP A 233 -8.73 14.78 -8.23
C TRP A 233 -9.67 14.19 -7.20
N LYS A 234 -9.40 12.93 -6.77
CA LYS A 234 -10.15 12.28 -5.68
C LYS A 234 -9.53 12.63 -4.34
N ASP A 235 -10.37 12.91 -3.33
CA ASP A 235 -9.91 13.02 -1.94
C ASP A 235 -9.42 11.66 -1.46
N PHE A 236 -8.32 11.64 -0.70
CA PHE A 236 -7.79 10.40 -0.13
C PHE A 236 -8.02 10.35 1.39
N TYR A 237 -8.41 9.18 1.86
CA TYR A 237 -8.67 8.91 3.28
C TYR A 237 -8.00 7.61 3.72
N TRP A 238 -7.50 7.61 4.93
CA TRP A 238 -7.15 6.38 5.65
C TRP A 238 -8.22 6.07 6.69
N ILE A 239 -8.49 4.78 6.91
CA ILE A 239 -9.19 4.29 8.07
C ILE A 239 -8.18 3.51 8.90
N PHE A 240 -7.75 4.11 10.01
CA PHE A 240 -6.88 3.44 10.97
C PHE A 240 -7.72 2.71 11.99
N GLN A 241 -7.46 1.42 12.15
CA GLN A 241 -8.12 0.58 13.17
C GLN A 241 -7.08 -0.14 14.02
N GLN A 242 -7.30 -0.14 15.34
CA GLN A 242 -6.46 -0.86 16.31
C GLN A 242 -6.57 -2.37 16.09
N LYS A 243 -5.42 -3.09 16.20
CA LYS A 243 -5.36 -4.57 16.16
C LYS A 243 -5.70 -5.24 17.49
N SER A 244 -5.81 -4.45 18.56
CA SER A 244 -6.10 -4.90 19.94
C SER A 244 -7.33 -4.21 20.49
N PRO A 245 -8.03 -4.80 21.47
CA PRO A 245 -9.16 -4.17 22.11
C PRO A 245 -8.82 -2.76 22.63
N PRO A 246 -9.74 -1.79 22.46
CA PRO A 246 -11.15 -1.96 22.06
C PRO A 246 -11.40 -2.03 20.55
N PHE A 247 -10.36 -2.18 19.68
CA PHE A 247 -10.46 -2.20 18.23
C PHE A 247 -11.07 -0.92 17.62
N ASP A 248 -10.83 0.19 18.29
CA ASP A 248 -11.37 1.49 17.86
C ASP A 248 -10.79 1.90 16.50
N ALA A 249 -11.49 2.79 15.80
CA ALA A 249 -11.11 3.22 14.47
C ALA A 249 -11.35 4.70 14.24
N VAL A 250 -10.52 5.31 13.40
CA VAL A 250 -10.62 6.71 12.99
C VAL A 250 -10.46 6.87 11.49
N LEU A 251 -11.30 7.74 10.90
CA LEU A 251 -11.18 8.19 9.51
C LEU A 251 -10.31 9.44 9.47
N VAL A 252 -9.25 9.42 8.67
CA VAL A 252 -8.26 10.50 8.55
C VAL A 252 -8.16 10.96 7.12
N SER A 253 -8.28 12.27 6.86
CA SER A 253 -8.08 12.88 5.55
C SER A 253 -6.60 13.04 5.24
N ALA A 254 -6.22 12.79 3.98
CA ALA A 254 -4.88 13.05 3.47
C ALA A 254 -4.70 14.47 2.90
N GLU A 255 -5.66 15.38 3.09
CA GLU A 255 -5.64 16.71 2.47
C GLU A 255 -4.38 17.53 2.77
N ASN A 256 -3.79 17.37 3.95
CA ASN A 256 -2.55 18.04 4.34
C ASN A 256 -1.28 17.28 3.92
N TRP A 257 -1.40 16.12 3.27
CA TRP A 257 -0.29 15.25 2.87
C TRP A 257 -0.14 15.13 1.36
N GLY A 258 -1.25 14.85 0.67
CA GLY A 258 -1.32 14.57 -0.75
C GLY A 258 -1.70 15.78 -1.59
N TYR A 259 -2.57 15.54 -2.58
CA TYR A 259 -3.17 16.58 -3.42
C TYR A 259 -4.55 16.94 -2.89
N LYS A 260 -4.87 18.23 -2.90
CA LYS A 260 -6.22 18.72 -2.54
C LYS A 260 -6.67 19.73 -3.58
N GLU A 261 -7.79 19.42 -4.24
CA GLU A 261 -8.46 20.36 -5.13
C GLU A 261 -9.52 21.14 -4.36
N ASP A 262 -9.49 22.46 -4.50
CA ASP A 262 -10.58 23.36 -4.07
C ASP A 262 -10.83 24.42 -5.15
N LYS A 263 -12.06 24.49 -5.67
CA LYS A 263 -12.52 25.46 -6.66
C LYS A 263 -11.60 25.60 -7.89
N GLY A 264 -11.05 24.49 -8.37
CA GLY A 264 -10.15 24.45 -9.52
C GLY A 264 -8.69 24.75 -9.23
N TYR A 265 -8.32 24.97 -7.97
CA TYR A 265 -6.95 25.09 -7.53
C TYR A 265 -6.49 23.81 -6.86
N VAL A 266 -5.32 23.30 -7.21
CA VAL A 266 -4.71 22.13 -6.59
C VAL A 266 -3.58 22.55 -5.68
N SER A 267 -3.73 22.29 -4.37
CA SER A 267 -2.66 22.44 -3.39
C SER A 267 -1.92 21.11 -3.21
N LEU A 268 -0.61 21.21 -2.93
CA LEU A 268 0.28 20.08 -2.75
C LEU A 268 0.77 20.04 -1.31
N GLY A 269 0.45 18.95 -0.61
CA GLY A 269 1.05 18.67 0.69
C GLY A 269 2.50 18.15 0.56
N PRO A 270 3.22 18.03 1.69
CA PRO A 270 4.63 17.61 1.69
C PRO A 270 4.87 16.27 0.99
N SER A 271 3.95 15.32 1.15
CA SER A 271 4.08 14.01 0.51
C SER A 271 3.83 14.03 -0.99
N ALA A 272 3.00 14.97 -1.49
CA ALA A 272 2.81 15.16 -2.93
C ALA A 272 4.09 15.72 -3.58
N LEU A 273 4.77 16.65 -2.89
CA LEU A 273 6.06 17.17 -3.35
C LEU A 273 7.15 16.10 -3.34
N GLU A 274 7.20 15.30 -2.28
CA GLU A 274 8.16 14.19 -2.20
C GLU A 274 7.88 13.12 -3.26
N PHE A 275 6.63 12.70 -3.42
CA PHE A 275 6.23 11.78 -4.48
C PHE A 275 6.63 12.30 -5.87
N ALA A 276 6.42 13.58 -6.17
CA ALA A 276 6.79 14.15 -7.46
C ALA A 276 8.30 14.00 -7.73
N LYS A 277 9.15 14.24 -6.72
CA LYS A 277 10.61 14.03 -6.83
C LYS A 277 10.95 12.56 -7.11
N LEU A 278 10.37 11.62 -6.34
CA LEU A 278 10.63 10.18 -6.50
C LEU A 278 10.16 9.67 -7.87
N ARG A 279 9.00 10.12 -8.34
CA ARG A 279 8.45 9.81 -9.65
C ARG A 279 9.38 10.31 -10.76
N ASP A 280 9.80 11.56 -10.70
CA ASP A 280 10.66 12.14 -11.73
C ASP A 280 12.06 11.50 -11.72
N GLN A 281 12.57 11.12 -10.54
CA GLN A 281 13.80 10.34 -10.40
C GLN A 281 13.66 8.95 -11.06
N HIS A 282 12.55 8.25 -10.79
CA HIS A 282 12.28 6.96 -11.44
C HIS A 282 12.25 7.09 -12.97
N ILE A 283 11.53 8.08 -13.49
CA ILE A 283 11.41 8.34 -14.93
C ILE A 283 12.81 8.60 -15.54
N TYR A 284 13.60 9.45 -14.88
CA TYR A 284 14.97 9.72 -15.34
C TYR A 284 15.82 8.46 -15.37
N CYS A 285 15.82 7.65 -14.30
CA CYS A 285 16.60 6.42 -14.24
C CYS A 285 16.19 5.42 -15.34
N GLN A 286 14.91 5.30 -15.63
CA GLN A 286 14.40 4.44 -16.69
C GLN A 286 14.81 4.93 -18.07
N GLN A 287 14.68 6.23 -18.34
CA GLN A 287 14.97 6.80 -19.65
C GLN A 287 16.47 6.85 -19.98
N ASN A 288 17.31 7.04 -18.96
CA ASN A 288 18.76 7.20 -19.13
C ASN A 288 19.57 5.95 -18.75
N ASN A 289 18.89 4.92 -18.21
CA ASN A 289 19.53 3.73 -17.62
C ASN A 289 20.65 4.11 -16.62
N ASP A 290 20.40 5.18 -15.83
CA ASP A 290 21.32 5.71 -14.83
C ASP A 290 20.79 5.40 -13.43
N TRP A 291 21.47 4.48 -12.73
CA TRP A 291 21.07 3.94 -11.43
C TRP A 291 22.15 4.16 -10.36
N ASP A 292 23.01 5.12 -10.57
CA ASP A 292 24.16 5.36 -9.70
C ASP A 292 23.79 5.83 -8.30
N GLY A 293 23.38 4.90 -7.45
CA GLY A 293 23.39 4.96 -5.98
C GLY A 293 22.71 6.18 -5.36
N ALA A 294 23.28 6.64 -4.25
CA ALA A 294 22.82 7.79 -3.48
C ALA A 294 23.27 9.13 -4.11
N GLN A 295 23.46 9.21 -5.41
CA GLN A 295 23.72 10.49 -6.05
C GLN A 295 22.49 11.38 -5.86
N VAL A 296 22.73 12.51 -5.23
CA VAL A 296 21.67 13.48 -4.98
C VAL A 296 21.25 14.07 -6.32
N PHE A 297 19.99 13.84 -6.65
CA PHE A 297 19.35 14.50 -7.78
C PHE A 297 19.07 15.95 -7.38
N ILE A 298 20.09 16.80 -7.45
CA ILE A 298 19.92 18.20 -7.09
C ILE A 298 19.38 18.98 -8.28
N GLN A 299 19.78 18.59 -9.50
CA GLN A 299 19.27 19.20 -10.74
C GLN A 299 19.44 18.23 -11.91
N PRO A 300 18.58 18.29 -12.95
CA PRO A 300 18.77 17.55 -14.17
C PRO A 300 20.16 17.87 -14.78
N GLY A 301 21.00 16.83 -14.95
CA GLY A 301 22.33 16.95 -15.53
C GLY A 301 23.49 17.11 -14.53
N PHE A 302 23.24 17.18 -13.22
CA PHE A 302 24.30 17.23 -12.23
C PHE A 302 24.72 15.83 -11.79
N LYS A 303 25.98 15.45 -12.04
CA LYS A 303 26.63 14.25 -11.51
C LYS A 303 27.52 14.62 -10.34
N GLY A 304 26.97 14.64 -9.12
CA GLY A 304 27.71 14.92 -7.91
C GLY A 304 27.81 13.71 -6.99
N HIS A 305 28.90 13.61 -6.23
CA HIS A 305 29.01 12.62 -5.16
C HIS A 305 28.36 13.21 -3.88
N ARG A 306 27.54 12.39 -3.21
CA ARG A 306 27.03 12.75 -1.89
C ARG A 306 28.17 12.65 -0.88
N ILE A 307 28.65 13.80 -0.41
CA ILE A 307 29.58 13.85 0.72
C ILE A 307 28.72 13.97 1.98
N MET A 308 28.79 12.96 2.85
CA MET A 308 28.14 12.99 4.15
C MET A 308 29.16 13.47 5.18
N SER A 309 28.84 14.55 5.91
CA SER A 309 29.57 14.89 7.12
C SER A 309 29.13 14.00 8.27
N ALA A 310 30.08 13.35 8.95
CA ALA A 310 29.81 12.52 10.12
C ALA A 310 29.20 13.29 11.31
N ASP A 311 29.29 14.61 11.29
CA ASP A 311 28.83 15.48 12.38
C ASP A 311 27.41 16.03 12.17
N SER A 312 26.71 15.63 11.10
CA SER A 312 25.34 16.11 10.84
C SER A 312 24.29 15.14 11.37
N PRO A 313 23.60 15.46 12.49
CA PRO A 313 22.54 14.62 13.05
C PRO A 313 21.21 14.74 12.32
N THR A 314 21.14 15.43 11.17
CA THR A 314 19.88 15.71 10.49
C THR A 314 19.77 14.97 9.16
N TYR A 315 19.02 13.89 9.20
CA TYR A 315 18.35 13.34 8.00
C TYR A 315 17.58 14.48 7.30
N GLY A 316 17.93 14.76 6.04
CA GLY A 316 17.09 15.58 5.17
C GLY A 316 17.46 17.06 5.02
N ARG A 317 18.64 17.51 5.41
CA ARG A 317 19.11 18.83 4.96
C ARG A 317 19.84 18.69 3.63
N GLU A 318 19.25 19.26 2.58
CA GLU A 318 19.95 19.53 1.33
C GLU A 318 21.10 20.51 1.64
N TYR A 319 22.34 20.04 1.55
CA TYR A 319 23.48 20.94 1.54
C TYR A 319 23.61 21.53 0.14
N ASN A 320 23.36 22.83 0.05
CA ASN A 320 23.60 23.59 -1.15
C ASN A 320 25.10 23.96 -1.18
N PHE A 321 25.94 23.13 -1.83
CA PHE A 321 27.39 23.32 -1.90
C PHE A 321 27.81 24.53 -2.74
N PHE A 322 26.90 25.22 -3.40
CA PHE A 322 27.20 26.30 -4.34
C PHE A 322 27.16 27.70 -3.73
N ASN A 323 26.80 27.85 -2.45
CA ASN A 323 26.74 29.17 -1.81
C ASN A 323 27.98 29.52 -0.97
N ASN A 324 29.10 28.81 -1.06
CA ASN A 324 30.33 29.09 -0.32
C ASN A 324 31.56 29.28 -1.22
N GLU A 325 31.38 29.84 -2.41
CA GLU A 325 32.48 30.44 -3.15
C GLU A 325 32.23 31.96 -3.14
N GLU A 326 32.75 32.66 -2.12
CA GLU A 326 33.27 34.01 -2.14
C GLU A 326 34.69 34.01 -1.62
#